data_5f67f3d8e5b1d0bc2429c33cf1003a0a
#
_entry.id   5f67f3d8e5b1d0bc2429c33cf1003a0a
#
_cell.length_a   1.000
_cell.length_b   1.000
_cell.length_c   1.000
_cell.angle_alpha   90.00
_cell.angle_beta   90.00
_cell.angle_gamma   90.00
#
_symmetry.space_group_name_H-M   'P 1'
#
loop_
_entity.id
_entity.type
_entity.pdbx_description
1 polymer ?
#
loop_
_entity_poly.entity_id
_entity_poly.type
_entity_poly.pdbx_seq_one_letter_code
_entity_poly.pdbx_strand_id
1 'polypeptide(L)'
;MYDDVRAGLNVQEAVTEDIATKPKVYVDMDGVIADFFSALAKFRKVNHWKDEGEMSVEDSIKAIAGTEFFYTLPVFPTAKQLINMVESFTGGEWYICSSPLRGDHENSKKHKLRWLRDNGFSPTGTIITGRKESYAVDKTNGTPNILIDDKPSNIERWIAKGGIGIRYQANKDNLSRILIALKLVETYFQKNDAVTPELVNKMNQAVNTGKLVEHGGRIVKGINTTVDVGTDAI
;
A
#
# COMPACT_ATOMS: atom_id res chain seq x y z
N MET A 1 -8.47 -21.07 70.50
CA MET A 1 -7.18 -21.03 69.81
C MET A 1 -7.47 -21.32 68.37
N TYR A 2 -7.71 -20.27 67.58
CA TYR A 2 -8.00 -20.38 66.15
C TYR A 2 -6.86 -19.66 65.43
N ASP A 3 -6.06 -20.43 64.70
CA ASP A 3 -5.00 -19.91 63.85
C ASP A 3 -5.58 -19.46 62.50
N ASP A 4 -5.47 -18.15 62.24
CA ASP A 4 -5.78 -17.52 60.96
C ASP A 4 -4.66 -17.80 59.96
N VAL A 5 -4.92 -18.65 58.98
CA VAL A 5 -4.05 -18.83 57.83
C VAL A 5 -4.53 -17.86 56.74
N ARG A 6 -3.91 -16.68 56.65
CA ARG A 6 -4.04 -15.79 55.49
C ARG A 6 -3.26 -16.37 54.31
N ALA A 7 -3.98 -17.02 53.40
CA ALA A 7 -3.46 -17.31 52.07
C ALA A 7 -3.30 -16.03 51.27
N GLY A 8 -2.07 -15.60 51.05
CA GLY A 8 -1.73 -14.52 50.12
C GLY A 8 -2.04 -14.93 48.71
N LEU A 9 -3.10 -14.38 48.13
CA LEU A 9 -3.35 -14.47 46.69
C LEU A 9 -2.33 -13.56 46.01
N ASN A 10 -1.32 -14.18 45.42
CA ASN A 10 -0.39 -13.56 44.51
C ASN A 10 -1.14 -13.36 43.18
N VAL A 11 -1.76 -12.20 43.02
CA VAL A 11 -2.32 -11.78 41.72
C VAL A 11 -1.12 -11.44 40.85
N GLN A 12 -0.69 -12.39 40.08
CA GLN A 12 0.22 -12.13 38.95
C GLN A 12 -0.55 -11.25 37.98
N GLU A 13 -0.29 -9.93 37.99
CA GLU A 13 -0.68 -9.05 36.92
C GLU A 13 -0.09 -9.64 35.63
N ALA A 14 -0.97 -10.16 34.78
CA ALA A 14 -0.60 -10.52 33.43
C ALA A 14 -0.15 -9.24 32.73
N VAL A 15 1.15 -9.07 32.56
CA VAL A 15 1.72 -8.11 31.64
C VAL A 15 1.22 -8.52 30.27
N THR A 16 0.13 -7.89 29.82
CA THR A 16 -0.23 -7.91 28.41
C THR A 16 0.89 -7.17 27.70
N GLU A 17 1.82 -7.93 27.11
CA GLU A 17 2.72 -7.36 26.12
C GLU A 17 1.82 -6.68 25.09
N ASP A 18 1.89 -5.38 24.99
CA ASP A 18 1.29 -4.57 23.95
C ASP A 18 2.04 -4.96 22.65
N ILE A 19 1.57 -6.04 22.02
CA ILE A 19 2.09 -6.47 20.73
C ILE A 19 1.79 -5.32 19.78
N ALA A 20 2.81 -4.55 19.44
CA ALA A 20 2.70 -3.46 18.49
C ALA A 20 2.00 -4.01 17.23
N THR A 21 0.73 -3.64 17.05
CA THR A 21 -0.12 -4.19 16.00
C THR A 21 0.48 -3.81 14.66
N LYS A 22 0.72 -4.82 13.81
CA LYS A 22 1.29 -4.60 12.47
C LYS A 22 0.41 -3.67 11.66
N PRO A 23 1.00 -2.76 10.86
CA PRO A 23 0.25 -1.88 9.98
C PRO A 23 -0.48 -2.68 8.90
N LYS A 24 -1.72 -2.31 8.60
CA LYS A 24 -2.42 -2.80 7.41
C LYS A 24 -1.79 -2.21 6.16
N VAL A 25 -1.70 -3.02 5.09
CA VAL A 25 -1.18 -2.57 3.80
C VAL A 25 -2.32 -2.45 2.81
N TYR A 26 -2.47 -1.26 2.25
CA TYR A 26 -3.41 -0.92 1.20
C TYR A 26 -2.66 -0.74 -0.11
N VAL A 27 -3.15 -1.37 -1.17
CA VAL A 27 -2.56 -1.33 -2.51
C VAL A 27 -3.56 -0.69 -3.47
N ASP A 28 -3.13 0.30 -4.25
CA ASP A 28 -3.95 0.82 -5.36
C ASP A 28 -3.99 -0.16 -6.52
N MET A 29 -4.95 -0.01 -7.40
CA MET A 29 -5.08 -0.83 -8.60
C MET A 29 -4.40 -0.15 -9.80
N ASP A 30 -4.91 1.02 -10.20
CA ASP A 30 -4.52 1.71 -11.42
C ASP A 30 -3.06 2.22 -11.33
N GLY A 31 -2.20 1.81 -12.25
CA GLY A 31 -0.78 2.17 -12.22
C GLY A 31 0.10 1.34 -11.27
N VAL A 32 -0.50 0.48 -10.43
CA VAL A 32 0.21 -0.37 -9.45
C VAL A 32 0.10 -1.85 -9.79
N ILE A 33 -1.11 -2.39 -9.97
CA ILE A 33 -1.34 -3.79 -10.35
C ILE A 33 -2.10 -3.91 -11.68
N ALA A 34 -2.86 -2.88 -12.07
CA ALA A 34 -3.61 -2.80 -13.31
C ALA A 34 -3.06 -1.69 -14.22
N ASP A 35 -2.78 -2.01 -15.49
CA ASP A 35 -2.17 -1.07 -16.45
C ASP A 35 -3.23 -0.16 -17.10
N PHE A 36 -3.74 0.76 -16.28
CA PHE A 36 -4.71 1.77 -16.72
C PHE A 36 -4.16 2.67 -17.82
N PHE A 37 -2.91 3.11 -17.69
CA PHE A 37 -2.35 4.13 -18.58
C PHE A 37 -2.10 3.61 -19.99
N SER A 38 -1.59 2.40 -20.15
CA SER A 38 -1.44 1.78 -21.48
C SER A 38 -2.78 1.45 -22.09
N ALA A 39 -3.76 1.00 -21.29
CA ALA A 39 -5.12 0.76 -21.77
C ALA A 39 -5.79 2.06 -22.25
N LEU A 40 -5.61 3.17 -21.51
CA LEU A 40 -6.13 4.48 -21.92
C LEU A 40 -5.45 5.00 -23.19
N ALA A 41 -4.12 4.85 -23.31
CA ALA A 41 -3.38 5.20 -24.52
C ALA A 41 -3.91 4.42 -25.74
N LYS A 42 -4.09 3.10 -25.58
CA LYS A 42 -4.68 2.25 -26.63
C LYS A 42 -6.10 2.67 -27.00
N PHE A 43 -6.94 2.98 -26.01
CA PHE A 43 -8.30 3.47 -26.23
C PHE A 43 -8.31 4.78 -27.04
N ARG A 44 -7.36 5.69 -26.74
CA ARG A 44 -7.17 6.96 -27.44
C ARG A 44 -6.43 6.83 -28.78
N LYS A 45 -5.92 5.64 -29.12
CA LYS A 45 -5.09 5.38 -30.32
C LYS A 45 -3.82 6.23 -30.38
N VAL A 46 -3.17 6.43 -29.22
CA VAL A 46 -1.91 7.16 -29.07
C VAL A 46 -0.84 6.26 -28.44
N ASN A 47 0.45 6.65 -28.54
CA ASN A 47 1.55 5.86 -27.98
C ASN A 47 1.64 6.01 -26.44
N HIS A 48 1.39 7.21 -25.95
CA HIS A 48 1.37 7.49 -24.52
C HIS A 48 0.09 8.22 -24.14
N TRP A 49 -0.49 7.90 -23.00
CA TRP A 49 -1.80 8.42 -22.58
C TRP A 49 -1.90 9.96 -22.46
N LYS A 50 -0.75 10.67 -22.40
CA LYS A 50 -0.68 12.13 -22.40
C LYS A 50 -0.44 12.75 -23.78
N ASP A 51 -0.18 11.94 -24.79
CA ASP A 51 0.05 12.46 -26.13
C ASP A 51 -1.21 13.15 -26.67
N GLU A 52 -1.01 14.07 -27.58
CA GLU A 52 -2.11 14.64 -28.36
C GLU A 52 -2.75 13.55 -29.23
N GLY A 53 -4.05 13.60 -29.37
CA GLY A 53 -4.84 12.63 -30.11
C GLY A 53 -6.19 13.22 -30.53
N GLU A 54 -6.95 12.46 -31.32
CA GLU A 54 -8.29 12.89 -31.78
C GLU A 54 -9.24 13.22 -30.60
N MET A 55 -9.02 12.57 -29.46
CA MET A 55 -9.81 12.75 -28.25
C MET A 55 -8.92 13.27 -27.11
N SER A 56 -9.36 14.28 -26.38
CA SER A 56 -8.65 14.75 -25.19
C SER A 56 -8.61 13.66 -24.08
N VAL A 57 -7.70 13.79 -23.12
CA VAL A 57 -7.69 12.89 -21.94
C VAL A 57 -9.01 12.99 -21.19
N GLU A 58 -9.54 14.21 -21.00
CA GLU A 58 -10.80 14.41 -20.27
C GLU A 58 -11.99 13.75 -20.97
N ASP A 59 -12.12 13.88 -22.28
CA ASP A 59 -13.21 13.26 -23.05
C ASP A 59 -13.06 11.75 -23.10
N SER A 60 -11.81 11.25 -23.12
CA SER A 60 -11.55 9.81 -23.00
C SER A 60 -12.03 9.25 -21.67
N ILE A 61 -11.78 9.98 -20.58
CA ILE A 61 -12.27 9.60 -19.24
C ILE A 61 -13.81 9.60 -19.20
N LYS A 62 -14.47 10.56 -19.86
CA LYS A 62 -15.93 10.56 -19.99
C LYS A 62 -16.42 9.39 -20.86
N ALA A 63 -15.72 9.08 -21.94
CA ALA A 63 -16.10 8.03 -22.88
C ALA A 63 -15.98 6.61 -22.31
N ILE A 64 -15.09 6.36 -21.35
CA ILE A 64 -15.00 5.07 -20.66
C ILE A 64 -16.04 4.88 -19.55
N ALA A 65 -16.73 5.94 -19.15
CA ALA A 65 -17.82 5.85 -18.16
C ALA A 65 -18.97 4.98 -18.69
N GLY A 66 -19.57 4.17 -17.80
CA GLY A 66 -20.63 3.22 -18.15
C GLY A 66 -20.16 2.01 -18.95
N THR A 67 -18.88 1.88 -19.25
CA THR A 67 -18.32 0.77 -20.02
C THR A 67 -17.63 -0.27 -19.13
N GLU A 68 -17.22 -1.40 -19.72
CA GLU A 68 -16.42 -2.43 -19.05
C GLU A 68 -14.91 -2.10 -19.00
N PHE A 69 -14.49 -0.86 -19.26
CA PHE A 69 -13.09 -0.48 -19.40
C PHE A 69 -12.22 -0.99 -18.26
N PHE A 70 -12.63 -0.78 -17.00
CA PHE A 70 -11.87 -1.24 -15.82
C PHE A 70 -11.78 -2.76 -15.69
N TYR A 71 -12.68 -3.50 -16.30
CA TYR A 71 -12.61 -4.96 -16.34
C TYR A 71 -11.59 -5.46 -17.38
N THR A 72 -11.34 -4.69 -18.44
CA THR A 72 -10.45 -5.08 -19.54
C THR A 72 -8.99 -4.66 -19.34
N LEU A 73 -8.64 -4.07 -18.20
CA LEU A 73 -7.27 -3.60 -17.93
C LEU A 73 -6.28 -4.77 -17.92
N PRO A 74 -5.11 -4.62 -18.56
CA PRO A 74 -4.04 -5.60 -18.42
C PRO A 74 -3.50 -5.64 -16.98
N VAL A 75 -3.10 -6.82 -16.54
CA VAL A 75 -2.35 -6.99 -15.27
C VAL A 75 -0.89 -6.61 -15.53
N PHE A 76 -0.27 -5.82 -14.66
CA PHE A 76 1.18 -5.61 -14.74
C PHE A 76 1.94 -6.91 -14.48
N PRO A 77 3.01 -7.20 -15.23
CA PRO A 77 3.83 -8.41 -15.02
C PRO A 77 4.36 -8.55 -13.58
N THR A 78 4.62 -7.42 -12.92
CA THR A 78 5.12 -7.36 -11.55
C THR A 78 4.03 -7.48 -10.47
N ALA A 79 2.74 -7.44 -10.84
CA ALA A 79 1.63 -7.34 -9.89
C ALA A 79 1.58 -8.51 -8.90
N LYS A 80 1.70 -9.75 -9.37
CA LYS A 80 1.70 -10.93 -8.48
C LYS A 80 2.88 -10.92 -7.53
N GLN A 81 4.07 -10.56 -8.02
CA GLN A 81 5.27 -10.49 -7.17
C GLN A 81 5.15 -9.37 -6.12
N LEU A 82 4.57 -8.21 -6.48
CA LEU A 82 4.27 -7.15 -5.52
C LEU A 82 3.35 -7.66 -4.41
N ILE A 83 2.25 -8.32 -4.77
CA ILE A 83 1.30 -8.86 -3.79
C ILE A 83 1.97 -9.91 -2.88
N ASN A 84 2.78 -10.82 -3.44
CA ASN A 84 3.52 -11.79 -2.64
C ASN A 84 4.46 -11.11 -1.60
N MET A 85 5.09 -9.99 -1.95
CA MET A 85 5.91 -9.22 -0.99
C MET A 85 5.05 -8.61 0.11
N VAL A 86 3.87 -8.10 -0.22
CA VAL A 86 2.92 -7.54 0.75
C VAL A 86 2.40 -8.65 1.68
N GLU A 87 1.99 -9.79 1.14
CA GLU A 87 1.52 -10.95 1.90
C GLU A 87 2.61 -11.48 2.86
N SER A 88 3.86 -11.54 2.39
CA SER A 88 4.99 -11.94 3.24
C SER A 88 5.22 -10.97 4.40
N PHE A 89 5.04 -9.67 4.18
CA PHE A 89 5.16 -8.66 5.22
C PHE A 89 4.01 -8.70 6.23
N THR A 90 2.78 -8.88 5.74
CA THR A 90 1.55 -8.81 6.57
C THR A 90 1.15 -10.14 7.21
N GLY A 91 1.70 -11.25 6.74
CA GLY A 91 1.23 -12.60 7.10
C GLY A 91 -0.02 -13.03 6.32
N GLY A 92 -0.24 -12.44 5.14
CA GLY A 92 -1.33 -12.79 4.23
C GLY A 92 -2.49 -11.79 4.20
N GLU A 93 -2.59 -10.87 5.17
CA GLU A 93 -3.66 -9.88 5.22
C GLU A 93 -3.28 -8.60 4.47
N TRP A 94 -3.97 -8.31 3.38
CA TRP A 94 -3.78 -7.08 2.62
C TRP A 94 -5.10 -6.55 2.05
N TYR A 95 -5.10 -5.29 1.66
CA TYR A 95 -6.31 -4.58 1.26
C TYR A 95 -6.09 -3.84 -0.06
N ILE A 96 -7.16 -3.74 -0.86
CA ILE A 96 -7.23 -2.78 -1.97
C ILE A 96 -7.79 -1.45 -1.46
N CYS A 97 -7.15 -0.34 -1.87
CA CYS A 97 -7.69 1.00 -1.71
C CYS A 97 -7.54 1.78 -3.02
N SER A 98 -8.57 1.76 -3.87
CA SER A 98 -8.56 2.35 -5.21
C SER A 98 -9.64 3.40 -5.39
N SER A 99 -9.39 4.37 -6.28
CA SER A 99 -10.37 5.41 -6.59
C SER A 99 -11.37 4.92 -7.64
N PRO A 100 -12.68 5.23 -7.48
CA PRO A 100 -13.64 5.01 -8.55
C PRO A 100 -13.43 6.06 -9.66
N LEU A 101 -13.99 5.82 -10.83
CA LEU A 101 -14.08 6.82 -11.88
C LEU A 101 -15.03 7.95 -11.44
N ARG A 102 -14.58 9.20 -11.59
CA ARG A 102 -15.42 10.35 -11.27
C ARG A 102 -16.67 10.36 -12.17
N GLY A 103 -17.85 10.45 -11.55
CA GLY A 103 -19.13 10.43 -12.26
C GLY A 103 -19.63 9.02 -12.65
N ASP A 104 -18.85 7.95 -12.37
CA ASP A 104 -19.22 6.58 -12.70
C ASP A 104 -18.82 5.58 -11.59
N HIS A 105 -19.15 5.92 -10.34
CA HIS A 105 -18.63 5.22 -9.16
C HIS A 105 -19.05 3.76 -9.13
N GLU A 106 -20.33 3.46 -9.28
CA GLU A 106 -20.86 2.10 -9.12
C GLU A 106 -20.41 1.16 -10.26
N ASN A 107 -20.43 1.64 -11.50
CA ASN A 107 -19.99 0.84 -12.63
C ASN A 107 -18.48 0.57 -12.56
N SER A 108 -17.65 1.60 -12.33
CA SER A 108 -16.19 1.42 -12.21
C SER A 108 -15.83 0.52 -11.03
N LYS A 109 -16.51 0.65 -9.87
CA LYS A 109 -16.37 -0.24 -8.72
C LYS A 109 -16.70 -1.69 -9.07
N LYS A 110 -17.87 -1.93 -9.70
CA LYS A 110 -18.29 -3.27 -10.14
C LYS A 110 -17.22 -3.94 -11.00
N HIS A 111 -16.68 -3.21 -11.97
CA HIS A 111 -15.70 -3.74 -12.91
C HIS A 111 -14.33 -3.94 -12.27
N LYS A 112 -13.91 -3.10 -11.33
CA LYS A 112 -12.69 -3.29 -10.53
C LYS A 112 -12.78 -4.54 -9.65
N LEU A 113 -13.90 -4.77 -8.97
CA LEU A 113 -14.11 -5.97 -8.16
C LEU A 113 -14.11 -7.25 -9.01
N ARG A 114 -14.77 -7.23 -10.17
CA ARG A 114 -14.75 -8.33 -11.12
C ARG A 114 -13.34 -8.60 -11.64
N TRP A 115 -12.58 -7.55 -11.97
CA TRP A 115 -11.20 -7.65 -12.43
C TRP A 115 -10.29 -8.32 -11.39
N LEU A 116 -10.36 -7.92 -10.12
CA LEU A 116 -9.60 -8.54 -9.03
C LEU A 116 -9.85 -10.04 -8.95
N ARG A 117 -11.12 -10.45 -8.91
CA ARG A 117 -11.53 -11.85 -8.82
C ARG A 117 -11.00 -12.66 -10.00
N ASP A 118 -11.24 -12.18 -11.23
CA ASP A 118 -10.98 -12.95 -12.44
C ASP A 118 -9.47 -12.98 -12.80
N ASN A 119 -8.66 -12.08 -12.21
CA ASN A 119 -7.20 -12.13 -12.27
C ASN A 119 -6.56 -12.82 -11.06
N GLY A 120 -7.34 -13.43 -10.18
CA GLY A 120 -6.88 -14.22 -9.04
C GLY A 120 -6.19 -13.38 -7.96
N PHE A 121 -6.67 -12.15 -7.71
CA PHE A 121 -6.32 -11.34 -6.55
C PHE A 121 -7.38 -11.51 -5.48
N SER A 122 -6.96 -11.88 -4.26
CA SER A 122 -7.85 -12.17 -3.13
C SER A 122 -7.48 -11.31 -1.92
N PRO A 123 -7.69 -9.99 -1.98
CA PRO A 123 -7.43 -9.13 -0.82
C PRO A 123 -8.39 -9.47 0.33
N THR A 124 -7.94 -9.27 1.58
CA THR A 124 -8.77 -9.39 2.79
C THR A 124 -9.97 -8.42 2.74
N GLY A 125 -9.80 -7.26 2.11
CA GLY A 125 -10.87 -6.30 1.90
C GLY A 125 -10.58 -5.35 0.73
N THR A 126 -11.65 -4.82 0.14
CA THR A 126 -11.56 -3.90 -1.00
C THR A 126 -12.32 -2.61 -0.71
N ILE A 127 -11.63 -1.50 -0.77
CA ILE A 127 -12.15 -0.15 -0.57
C ILE A 127 -12.04 0.60 -1.89
N ILE A 128 -13.19 1.01 -2.43
CA ILE A 128 -13.25 1.87 -3.62
C ILE A 128 -13.76 3.24 -3.18
N THR A 129 -12.84 4.21 -3.10
CA THR A 129 -13.13 5.53 -2.52
C THR A 129 -12.27 6.63 -3.12
N GLY A 130 -12.83 7.83 -3.22
CA GLY A 130 -12.08 9.06 -3.53
C GLY A 130 -11.33 9.66 -2.32
N ARG A 131 -11.55 9.13 -1.11
CA ARG A 131 -10.96 9.60 0.15
C ARG A 131 -10.09 8.52 0.78
N LYS A 132 -9.05 8.08 0.08
CA LYS A 132 -8.13 7.04 0.54
C LYS A 132 -7.54 7.38 1.91
N GLU A 133 -7.20 8.63 2.15
CA GLU A 133 -6.60 9.16 3.37
C GLU A 133 -7.44 8.92 4.64
N SER A 134 -8.72 8.59 4.52
CA SER A 134 -9.58 8.22 5.66
C SER A 134 -9.19 6.88 6.30
N TYR A 135 -8.33 6.11 5.64
CA TYR A 135 -7.83 4.80 6.07
C TYR A 135 -6.34 4.84 6.45
N ALA A 136 -5.74 6.03 6.51
CA ALA A 136 -4.32 6.20 6.79
C ALA A 136 -3.90 5.71 8.17
N VAL A 137 -4.82 5.73 9.13
CA VAL A 137 -4.61 5.26 10.51
C VAL A 137 -5.72 4.30 10.88
N ASP A 138 -5.38 3.20 11.56
CA ASP A 138 -6.37 2.30 12.14
C ASP A 138 -7.09 3.01 13.29
N LYS A 139 -8.41 3.13 13.16
CA LYS A 139 -9.25 3.87 14.12
C LYS A 139 -9.37 3.17 15.47
N THR A 140 -9.06 1.88 15.53
CA THR A 140 -9.20 1.08 16.76
C THR A 140 -8.04 1.27 17.70
N ASN A 141 -6.81 1.39 17.16
CA ASN A 141 -5.58 1.36 17.93
C ASN A 141 -4.59 2.48 17.58
N GLY A 142 -4.91 3.34 16.59
CA GLY A 142 -4.05 4.43 16.18
C GLY A 142 -2.84 4.02 15.33
N THR A 143 -2.71 2.75 14.93
CA THR A 143 -1.59 2.27 14.11
C THR A 143 -1.60 2.92 12.73
N PRO A 144 -0.49 3.52 12.26
CA PRO A 144 -0.37 4.05 10.91
C PRO A 144 -0.42 2.91 9.90
N ASN A 145 -1.30 3.02 8.91
CA ASN A 145 -1.41 2.07 7.82
C ASN A 145 -0.49 2.47 6.65
N ILE A 146 -0.15 1.50 5.80
CA ILE A 146 0.69 1.69 4.61
C ILE A 146 -0.22 1.82 3.38
N LEU A 147 0.07 2.79 2.50
CA LEU A 147 -0.49 2.88 1.16
C LEU A 147 0.61 2.73 0.11
N ILE A 148 0.40 1.82 -0.85
CA ILE A 148 1.21 1.70 -2.08
C ILE A 148 0.36 2.26 -3.22
N ASP A 149 0.79 3.38 -3.83
CA ASP A 149 -0.01 4.13 -4.82
C ASP A 149 0.93 4.85 -5.80
N ASP A 150 0.56 4.94 -7.07
CA ASP A 150 1.37 5.62 -8.09
C ASP A 150 1.22 7.14 -8.07
N LYS A 151 0.09 7.64 -7.54
CA LYS A 151 -0.27 9.05 -7.59
C LYS A 151 0.29 9.83 -6.40
N PRO A 152 1.22 10.81 -6.64
CA PRO A 152 1.84 11.59 -5.57
C PRO A 152 0.82 12.24 -4.61
N SER A 153 -0.26 12.82 -5.15
CA SER A 153 -1.25 13.49 -4.31
C SER A 153 -2.06 12.57 -3.40
N ASN A 154 -2.17 11.27 -3.72
CA ASN A 154 -2.75 10.29 -2.81
C ASN A 154 -1.79 9.99 -1.66
N ILE A 155 -0.50 9.79 -1.98
CA ILE A 155 0.57 9.58 -1.00
C ILE A 155 0.68 10.76 -0.04
N GLU A 156 0.70 11.99 -0.56
CA GLU A 156 0.79 13.21 0.25
C GLU A 156 -0.38 13.35 1.23
N ARG A 157 -1.62 13.13 0.76
CA ARG A 157 -2.81 13.15 1.64
C ARG A 157 -2.79 12.04 2.68
N TRP A 158 -2.33 10.85 2.30
CA TRP A 158 -2.21 9.72 3.22
C TRP A 158 -1.22 10.01 4.35
N ILE A 159 -0.03 10.53 4.00
CA ILE A 159 1.00 10.95 4.97
C ILE A 159 0.48 12.08 5.87
N ALA A 160 -0.19 13.08 5.30
CA ALA A 160 -0.77 14.18 6.06
C ALA A 160 -1.83 13.73 7.09
N LYS A 161 -2.39 12.52 6.92
CA LYS A 161 -3.33 11.89 7.88
C LYS A 161 -2.66 10.88 8.81
N GLY A 162 -1.33 10.87 8.86
CA GLY A 162 -0.57 10.04 9.80
C GLY A 162 -0.26 8.63 9.31
N GLY A 163 -0.50 8.32 8.04
CA GLY A 163 -0.15 7.03 7.43
C GLY A 163 1.27 7.00 6.85
N ILE A 164 1.68 5.83 6.40
CA ILE A 164 2.95 5.59 5.72
C ILE A 164 2.65 5.45 4.22
N GLY A 165 3.22 6.34 3.40
CA GLY A 165 2.98 6.39 1.96
C GLY A 165 4.18 5.88 1.16
N ILE A 166 4.00 4.85 0.37
CA ILE A 166 5.01 4.31 -0.55
C ILE A 166 4.56 4.62 -1.98
N ARG A 167 5.23 5.58 -2.61
CA ARG A 167 4.96 5.87 -4.01
C ARG A 167 5.59 4.79 -4.90
N TYR A 168 4.77 4.14 -5.73
CA TYR A 168 5.22 3.13 -6.68
C TYR A 168 4.39 3.16 -7.96
N GLN A 169 5.05 3.22 -9.10
CA GLN A 169 4.45 3.20 -10.43
C GLN A 169 5.03 2.02 -11.21
N ALA A 170 4.21 0.98 -11.46
CA ALA A 170 4.67 -0.33 -11.95
C ALA A 170 5.40 -0.30 -13.30
N ASN A 171 5.10 0.65 -14.20
CA ASN A 171 5.76 0.80 -15.49
C ASN A 171 7.04 1.66 -15.46
N LYS A 172 7.47 2.15 -14.27
CA LYS A 172 8.63 3.04 -14.13
C LYS A 172 9.57 2.63 -13.02
N ASP A 173 9.00 2.20 -11.88
CA ASP A 173 9.77 1.92 -10.69
C ASP A 173 10.19 0.44 -10.64
N ASN A 174 11.39 0.18 -10.12
CA ASN A 174 11.83 -1.18 -9.84
C ASN A 174 11.07 -1.72 -8.62
N LEU A 175 10.64 -2.98 -8.69
CA LEU A 175 9.90 -3.64 -7.63
C LEU A 175 10.69 -3.76 -6.31
N SER A 176 12.03 -3.77 -6.37
CA SER A 176 12.89 -3.74 -5.17
C SER A 176 12.60 -2.55 -4.26
N ARG A 177 12.05 -1.45 -4.80
CA ARG A 177 11.61 -0.29 -4.01
C ARG A 177 10.58 -0.68 -2.95
N ILE A 178 9.62 -1.54 -3.30
CA ILE A 178 8.59 -2.03 -2.37
C ILE A 178 9.22 -2.89 -1.27
N LEU A 179 10.09 -3.82 -1.67
CA LEU A 179 10.78 -4.69 -0.72
C LEU A 179 11.61 -3.89 0.31
N ILE A 180 12.37 -2.90 -0.17
CA ILE A 180 13.17 -2.03 0.69
C ILE A 180 12.27 -1.22 1.62
N ALA A 181 11.21 -0.62 1.10
CA ALA A 181 10.27 0.17 1.89
C ALA A 181 9.61 -0.64 3.00
N LEU A 182 9.10 -1.84 2.71
CA LEU A 182 8.48 -2.72 3.69
C LEU A 182 9.48 -3.17 4.77
N LYS A 183 10.70 -3.53 4.39
CA LYS A 183 11.77 -3.87 5.35
C LYS A 183 12.15 -2.70 6.26
N LEU A 184 12.17 -1.48 5.73
CA LEU A 184 12.44 -0.28 6.53
C LEU A 184 11.31 -0.05 7.56
N VAL A 185 10.06 -0.17 7.15
CA VAL A 185 8.91 -0.06 8.06
C VAL A 185 9.00 -1.13 9.16
N GLU A 186 9.22 -2.39 8.79
CA GLU A 186 9.39 -3.49 9.76
C GLU A 186 10.49 -3.19 10.77
N THR A 187 11.64 -2.70 10.32
CA THR A 187 12.77 -2.34 11.19
C THR A 187 12.41 -1.24 12.19
N TYR A 188 11.62 -0.24 11.79
CA TYR A 188 11.18 0.82 12.68
C TYR A 188 10.18 0.30 13.73
N PHE A 189 9.23 -0.55 13.34
CA PHE A 189 8.27 -1.15 14.28
C PHE A 189 8.96 -2.08 15.29
N GLN A 190 9.98 -2.83 14.87
CA GLN A 190 10.73 -3.72 15.77
C GLN A 190 11.63 -2.97 16.78
N LYS A 191 12.09 -1.76 16.44
CA LYS A 191 13.04 -0.98 17.26
C LYS A 191 12.37 0.01 18.21
N ASN A 192 11.07 0.18 18.14
CA ASN A 192 10.36 1.21 18.89
C ASN A 192 9.09 0.64 19.54
N ASP A 193 8.98 0.82 20.84
CA ASP A 193 7.84 0.32 21.62
C ASP A 193 6.55 1.13 21.38
N ALA A 194 6.67 2.35 20.85
CA ALA A 194 5.54 3.22 20.55
C ALA A 194 5.69 3.90 19.17
N VAL A 195 4.59 3.98 18.45
CA VAL A 195 4.52 4.66 17.16
C VAL A 195 4.07 6.10 17.35
N THR A 196 5.03 7.02 17.36
CA THR A 196 4.79 8.46 17.49
C THR A 196 4.67 9.13 16.11
N PRO A 197 4.02 10.32 15.99
CA PRO A 197 3.99 11.09 14.76
C PRO A 197 5.39 11.39 14.18
N GLU A 198 6.37 11.62 15.06
CA GLU A 198 7.76 11.83 14.65
C GLU A 198 8.37 10.57 14.03
N LEU A 199 8.09 9.40 14.60
CA LEU A 199 8.53 8.12 14.05
C LEU A 199 7.88 7.86 12.67
N VAL A 200 6.59 8.15 12.51
CA VAL A 200 5.88 8.05 11.23
C VAL A 200 6.53 8.96 10.18
N ASN A 201 6.90 10.19 10.53
CA ASN A 201 7.61 11.09 9.62
C ASN A 201 8.98 10.53 9.21
N LYS A 202 9.73 9.95 10.14
CA LYS A 202 11.00 9.28 9.83
C LYS A 202 10.81 8.07 8.90
N MET A 203 9.80 7.24 9.16
CA MET A 203 9.44 6.14 8.27
C MET A 203 9.11 6.64 6.86
N ASN A 204 8.31 7.68 6.72
CA ASN A 204 7.96 8.28 5.43
C ASN A 204 9.19 8.82 4.68
N GLN A 205 10.14 9.43 5.36
CA GLN A 205 11.40 9.85 4.76
C GLN A 205 12.23 8.63 4.32
N ALA A 206 12.34 7.62 5.16
CA ALA A 206 13.11 6.41 4.87
C ALA A 206 12.56 5.64 3.65
N VAL A 207 11.25 5.36 3.63
CA VAL A 207 10.63 4.59 2.53
C VAL A 207 10.67 5.32 1.18
N ASN A 208 10.67 6.65 1.18
CA ASN A 208 10.74 7.43 -0.06
C ASN A 208 12.18 7.69 -0.54
N THR A 209 13.17 7.63 0.36
CA THR A 209 14.59 7.78 0.02
C THR A 209 15.32 6.45 -0.12
N GLY A 210 14.76 5.36 0.39
CA GLY A 210 15.41 4.04 0.47
C GLY A 210 16.56 3.98 1.49
N LYS A 211 16.60 4.90 2.47
CA LYS A 211 17.67 5.03 3.46
C LYS A 211 17.08 5.10 4.87
N LEU A 212 17.72 4.39 5.82
CA LEU A 212 17.39 4.55 7.24
C LEU A 212 17.80 5.94 7.72
N VAL A 213 16.90 6.60 8.44
CA VAL A 213 17.17 7.90 9.10
C VAL A 213 17.33 7.62 10.60
N GLU A 214 18.55 7.77 11.12
CA GLU A 214 18.83 7.61 12.55
C GLU A 214 18.45 8.85 13.38
N HIS A 215 18.31 8.64 14.70
CA HIS A 215 18.16 9.73 15.66
C HIS A 215 19.38 10.66 15.58
N GLY A 216 19.16 11.95 15.26
CA GLY A 216 20.21 12.95 15.12
C GLY A 216 20.57 13.33 13.68
N GLY A 217 19.80 12.87 12.67
CA GLY A 217 19.95 13.33 11.27
C GLY A 217 21.13 12.73 10.51
N ARG A 218 21.82 11.72 11.04
CA ARG A 218 22.85 10.98 10.29
C ARG A 218 22.19 9.93 9.39
N ILE A 219 22.46 10.03 8.10
CA ILE A 219 22.09 9.02 7.10
C ILE A 219 23.02 7.83 7.26
N VAL A 220 22.51 6.67 7.66
CA VAL A 220 23.28 5.43 7.66
C VAL A 220 23.32 4.86 6.24
N LYS A 221 24.50 4.33 5.85
CA LYS A 221 24.71 3.70 4.55
C LYS A 221 23.57 2.74 4.22
N GLY A 222 23.03 2.86 3.01
CA GLY A 222 21.97 2.01 2.50
C GLY A 222 22.26 0.53 2.74
N ILE A 223 21.23 -0.23 3.02
CA ILE A 223 21.30 -1.70 3.03
C ILE A 223 21.71 -2.09 1.61
N ASN A 224 22.97 -2.52 1.43
CA ASN A 224 23.43 -3.17 0.20
C ASN A 224 22.68 -4.52 0.09
N THR A 225 21.50 -4.50 -0.50
CA THR A 225 20.84 -5.71 -0.94
C THR A 225 21.26 -5.97 -2.37
N THR A 226 22.38 -6.64 -2.56
CA THR A 226 22.55 -7.51 -3.72
C THR A 226 21.54 -8.63 -3.53
N VAL A 227 20.33 -8.42 -3.97
CA VAL A 227 19.38 -9.51 -4.18
C VAL A 227 19.78 -10.11 -5.51
N ASP A 228 20.43 -11.26 -5.43
CA ASP A 228 20.63 -12.14 -6.59
C ASP A 228 19.22 -12.54 -7.07
N VAL A 229 18.74 -11.86 -8.09
CA VAL A 229 17.52 -12.23 -8.79
C VAL A 229 17.95 -13.35 -9.70
N GLY A 230 17.83 -14.60 -9.19
CA GLY A 230 18.05 -15.77 -9.99
C GLY A 230 17.29 -15.67 -11.30
N THR A 231 18.01 -15.46 -12.37
CA THR A 231 17.53 -15.66 -13.73
C THR A 231 17.42 -17.14 -13.96
N ASP A 232 16.32 -17.76 -13.54
CA ASP A 232 15.92 -19.02 -14.14
C ASP A 232 15.04 -18.71 -15.34
N ALA A 233 15.75 -18.65 -16.49
CA ALA A 233 15.15 -18.82 -17.80
C ALA A 233 14.73 -20.30 -17.92
N ILE A 234 13.45 -20.55 -18.17
CA ILE A 234 12.95 -21.44 -19.26
C ILE A 234 11.47 -21.10 -19.48
#